data_9d0d511672caf390c81aee34fd8d3766
#
_entry.id   9d0d511672caf390c81aee34fd8d3766
#
_cell.length_a   1.000
_cell.length_b   1.000
_cell.length_c   1.000
_cell.angle_alpha   90.00
_cell.angle_beta   90.00
_cell.angle_gamma   90.00
#
_symmetry.space_group_name_H-M   'P 1'
#
loop_
_entity.id
_entity.type
_entity.pdbx_description
1 polymer ?
#
loop_
_entity_poly.entity_id
_entity_poly.type
_entity_poly.pdbx_seq_one_letter_code
_entity_poly.pdbx_strand_id
1 'polypeptide(L)'
;MEKLFRSGDSELAGHLARPRIAPGTSVPGLLICHGFPNLNQGGALSARSFPELAERIATEMGWMVLVFNFRGAGDSGGNFSLHAWRDDLLAAAAYLRTVEGVHGVWAAGYGTGGSLSIAAAALDPEIRGVAAMGSPADFDDWANHPRLLLQHARATGIIRSASFPSNFDEWAKEIRDVRAVTAIRSVAPRPALIMHGSEDDTVPVFDARVLADAHGSADLRIIEGGAHQLRHDPRAVAVLLGWLDRQRAAAAAERAG
;
A
#
# COMPACT_ATOMS: atom_id res chain seq x y z
N MET A 1 9.46 2.19 -15.12
CA MET A 1 8.58 3.18 -14.47
C MET A 1 9.18 4.55 -14.66
N GLU A 2 8.36 5.59 -14.78
CA GLU A 2 8.81 6.97 -14.88
C GLU A 2 8.95 7.60 -13.50
N LYS A 3 9.83 8.60 -13.36
CA LYS A 3 9.88 9.43 -12.14
C LYS A 3 8.72 10.42 -12.21
N LEU A 4 7.76 10.28 -11.29
CA LEU A 4 6.48 11.00 -11.38
C LEU A 4 6.36 12.12 -10.35
N PHE A 5 6.92 11.96 -9.15
CA PHE A 5 6.75 12.92 -8.07
C PHE A 5 7.89 12.83 -7.05
N ARG A 6 7.92 13.78 -6.14
CA ARG A 6 8.90 13.83 -5.04
C ARG A 6 8.24 13.53 -3.69
N SER A 7 9.00 12.86 -2.84
CA SER A 7 8.72 12.71 -1.42
C SER A 7 9.94 13.19 -0.64
N GLY A 8 9.85 14.36 -0.03
CA GLY A 8 11.00 15.03 0.56
C GLY A 8 12.11 15.26 -0.48
N ASP A 9 13.29 14.74 -0.20
CA ASP A 9 14.47 14.80 -1.07
C ASP A 9 14.53 13.73 -2.17
N SER A 10 13.65 12.74 -2.12
CA SER A 10 13.69 11.58 -3.03
C SER A 10 12.70 11.72 -4.18
N GLU A 11 13.16 11.40 -5.41
CA GLU A 11 12.30 11.22 -6.58
C GLU A 11 11.76 9.79 -6.59
N LEU A 12 10.44 9.64 -6.73
CA LEU A 12 9.78 8.36 -6.76
C LEU A 12 9.31 7.99 -8.17
N ALA A 13 9.62 6.77 -8.56
CA ALA A 13 9.21 6.20 -9.82
C ALA A 13 7.88 5.47 -9.68
N GLY A 14 7.02 5.62 -10.69
CA GLY A 14 5.71 5.00 -10.69
C GLY A 14 5.17 4.75 -12.09
N HIS A 15 3.95 4.26 -12.14
CA HIS A 15 3.15 4.04 -13.33
C HIS A 15 1.73 4.53 -13.08
N LEU A 16 1.26 5.45 -13.91
CA LEU A 16 -0.10 6.00 -13.83
C LEU A 16 -0.95 5.40 -14.94
N ALA A 17 -1.80 4.44 -14.60
CA ALA A 17 -2.78 3.85 -15.50
C ALA A 17 -4.03 4.74 -15.56
N ARG A 18 -4.46 5.08 -16.78
CA ARG A 18 -5.57 6.00 -17.05
C ARG A 18 -6.75 5.26 -17.64
N PRO A 19 -7.96 5.41 -17.11
CA PRO A 19 -9.16 4.86 -17.73
C PRO A 19 -9.49 5.58 -19.05
N ARG A 20 -10.16 4.86 -19.94
CA ARG A 20 -10.74 5.47 -21.15
C ARG A 20 -12.09 6.10 -20.79
N ILE A 21 -12.09 7.39 -20.54
CA ILE A 21 -13.27 8.15 -20.15
C ILE A 21 -13.48 9.35 -21.09
N ALA A 22 -14.71 9.83 -21.16
CA ALA A 22 -15.03 11.06 -21.93
C ALA A 22 -14.32 12.28 -21.30
N PRO A 23 -13.91 13.27 -22.10
CA PRO A 23 -13.35 14.50 -21.59
C PRO A 23 -14.26 15.16 -20.54
N GLY A 24 -13.66 15.66 -19.45
CA GLY A 24 -14.37 16.27 -18.34
C GLY A 24 -15.02 15.30 -17.36
N THR A 25 -14.91 13.97 -17.58
CA THR A 25 -15.36 12.97 -16.62
C THR A 25 -14.37 12.88 -15.46
N SER A 26 -14.92 12.82 -14.23
CA SER A 26 -14.12 12.66 -13.03
C SER A 26 -14.27 11.23 -12.48
N VAL A 27 -13.14 10.63 -12.09
CA VAL A 27 -13.04 9.23 -11.67
C VAL A 27 -12.33 9.11 -10.32
N PRO A 28 -12.59 8.06 -9.53
CA PRO A 28 -11.84 7.83 -8.30
C PRO A 28 -10.38 7.47 -8.59
N GLY A 29 -9.49 7.86 -7.68
CA GLY A 29 -8.06 7.53 -7.71
C GLY A 29 -7.73 6.38 -6.77
N LEU A 30 -6.89 5.45 -7.21
CA LEU A 30 -6.40 4.33 -6.43
C LEU A 30 -4.87 4.34 -6.39
N LEU A 31 -4.30 4.29 -5.18
CA LEU A 31 -2.89 3.96 -4.99
C LEU A 31 -2.76 2.44 -4.83
N ILE A 32 -1.76 1.85 -5.47
CA ILE A 32 -1.36 0.46 -5.21
C ILE A 32 0.06 0.45 -4.65
N CYS A 33 0.21 -0.10 -3.43
CA CYS A 33 1.43 -0.08 -2.64
C CYS A 33 1.98 -1.51 -2.50
N HIS A 34 3.24 -1.70 -2.88
CA HIS A 34 3.91 -3.00 -2.76
C HIS A 34 4.36 -3.29 -1.33
N GLY A 35 4.62 -4.55 -1.02
CA GLY A 35 5.19 -4.99 0.24
C GLY A 35 6.71 -4.85 0.29
N PHE A 36 7.30 -5.30 1.41
CA PHE A 36 8.74 -5.39 1.58
C PHE A 36 9.30 -6.46 0.61
N PRO A 37 10.39 -6.18 -0.13
CA PRO A 37 10.93 -7.13 -1.09
C PRO A 37 11.49 -8.39 -0.43
N ASN A 38 11.28 -9.53 -1.06
CA ASN A 38 11.84 -10.80 -0.65
C ASN A 38 13.04 -11.16 -1.54
N LEU A 39 14.15 -11.63 -0.94
CA LEU A 39 15.35 -12.06 -1.65
C LEU A 39 15.07 -13.09 -2.75
N ASN A 40 14.15 -14.02 -2.49
CA ASN A 40 13.81 -15.10 -3.43
C ASN A 40 12.93 -14.64 -4.60
N GLN A 41 12.46 -13.40 -4.59
CA GLN A 41 11.49 -12.87 -5.55
C GLN A 41 11.95 -11.57 -6.22
N GLY A 42 13.24 -11.42 -6.41
CA GLY A 42 13.79 -10.33 -7.18
C GLY A 42 14.01 -9.01 -6.43
N GLY A 43 14.01 -9.03 -5.11
CA GLY A 43 14.34 -7.85 -4.29
C GLY A 43 13.49 -6.63 -4.65
N ALA A 44 14.11 -5.50 -4.98
CA ALA A 44 13.44 -4.26 -5.35
C ALA A 44 12.56 -4.34 -6.61
N LEU A 45 12.62 -5.44 -7.36
CA LEU A 45 11.80 -5.67 -8.56
C LEU A 45 10.41 -6.24 -8.24
N SER A 46 10.12 -6.57 -6.98
CA SER A 46 8.82 -7.14 -6.57
C SER A 46 7.61 -6.28 -6.97
N ALA A 47 7.80 -4.97 -7.12
CA ALA A 47 6.76 -4.04 -7.59
C ALA A 47 6.45 -4.11 -9.10
N ARG A 48 7.26 -4.80 -9.92
CA ARG A 48 7.07 -4.82 -11.40
C ARG A 48 5.76 -5.46 -11.86
N SER A 49 5.17 -6.36 -11.08
CA SER A 49 3.91 -7.03 -11.44
C SER A 49 2.66 -6.17 -11.22
N PHE A 50 2.78 -5.03 -10.54
CA PHE A 50 1.62 -4.18 -10.25
C PHE A 50 1.13 -3.32 -11.42
N PRO A 51 1.95 -2.87 -12.39
CA PRO A 51 1.45 -2.13 -13.54
C PRO A 51 0.35 -2.83 -14.32
N GLU A 52 0.44 -4.16 -14.49
CA GLU A 52 -0.60 -4.95 -15.19
C GLU A 52 -1.93 -4.92 -14.41
N LEU A 53 -1.88 -5.05 -13.09
CA LEU A 53 -3.08 -4.92 -12.25
C LEU A 53 -3.66 -3.50 -12.33
N ALA A 54 -2.82 -2.48 -12.35
CA ALA A 54 -3.24 -1.09 -12.47
C ALA A 54 -3.95 -0.84 -13.81
N GLU A 55 -3.38 -1.31 -14.93
CA GLU A 55 -3.99 -1.19 -16.26
C GLU A 55 -5.34 -1.92 -16.33
N ARG A 56 -5.42 -3.10 -15.73
CA ARG A 56 -6.66 -3.86 -15.65
C ARG A 56 -7.73 -3.08 -14.88
N ILE A 57 -7.42 -2.59 -13.69
CA ILE A 57 -8.36 -1.81 -12.87
C ILE A 57 -8.77 -0.51 -13.59
N ALA A 58 -7.82 0.17 -14.23
CA ALA A 58 -8.14 1.38 -14.99
C ALA A 58 -9.09 1.09 -16.17
N THR A 59 -8.79 0.05 -16.95
CA THR A 59 -9.55 -0.29 -18.17
C THR A 59 -10.92 -0.89 -17.86
N GLU A 60 -10.99 -1.84 -16.90
CA GLU A 60 -12.23 -2.59 -16.63
C GLU A 60 -13.15 -1.84 -15.64
N MET A 61 -12.60 -1.03 -14.74
CA MET A 61 -13.35 -0.45 -13.64
C MET A 61 -13.43 1.08 -13.66
N GLY A 62 -12.68 1.74 -14.53
CA GLY A 62 -12.73 3.19 -14.68
C GLY A 62 -12.09 3.97 -13.53
N TRP A 63 -11.04 3.44 -12.91
CA TRP A 63 -10.25 4.11 -11.89
C TRP A 63 -8.99 4.76 -12.49
N MET A 64 -8.57 5.91 -11.98
CA MET A 64 -7.22 6.40 -12.18
C MET A 64 -6.30 5.67 -11.19
N VAL A 65 -5.31 4.91 -11.66
CA VAL A 65 -4.52 4.02 -10.78
C VAL A 65 -3.05 4.41 -10.80
N LEU A 66 -2.51 4.77 -9.66
CA LEU A 66 -1.08 5.02 -9.46
C LEU A 66 -0.44 3.84 -8.72
N VAL A 67 0.49 3.18 -9.39
CA VAL A 67 1.46 2.26 -8.77
C VAL A 67 2.78 2.98 -8.68
N PHE A 68 3.44 2.89 -7.54
CA PHE A 68 4.76 3.50 -7.38
C PHE A 68 5.70 2.59 -6.58
N ASN A 69 6.99 2.83 -6.73
CA ASN A 69 8.02 2.21 -5.91
C ASN A 69 8.33 3.12 -4.73
N PHE A 70 8.25 2.60 -3.52
CA PHE A 70 8.77 3.28 -2.34
C PHE A 70 10.25 3.60 -2.51
N ARG A 71 10.75 4.62 -1.80
CA ARG A 71 12.18 4.97 -1.82
C ARG A 71 13.07 3.75 -1.56
N GLY A 72 14.20 3.70 -2.26
CA GLY A 72 15.10 2.55 -2.26
C GLY A 72 14.66 1.40 -3.16
N ALA A 73 13.37 1.27 -3.50
CA ALA A 73 12.87 0.22 -4.37
C ALA A 73 12.88 0.62 -5.85
N GLY A 74 13.15 -0.33 -6.75
CA GLY A 74 13.12 -0.14 -8.20
C GLY A 74 13.94 1.08 -8.64
N ASP A 75 13.33 1.97 -9.42
CA ASP A 75 13.94 3.19 -9.95
C ASP A 75 13.77 4.41 -9.03
N SER A 76 13.12 4.27 -7.88
CA SER A 76 12.99 5.32 -6.87
C SER A 76 14.31 5.61 -6.17
N GLY A 77 14.55 6.87 -5.86
CA GLY A 77 15.71 7.32 -5.08
C GLY A 77 15.62 6.94 -3.61
N GLY A 78 16.64 7.35 -2.83
CA GLY A 78 16.65 7.21 -1.38
C GLY A 78 16.97 5.81 -0.84
N ASN A 79 16.71 5.63 0.45
CA ASN A 79 16.92 4.39 1.19
C ASN A 79 15.70 4.10 2.08
N PHE A 80 15.45 2.82 2.36
CA PHE A 80 14.34 2.38 3.19
C PHE A 80 14.44 2.89 4.63
N SER A 81 13.40 3.53 5.11
CA SER A 81 12.97 3.55 6.51
C SER A 81 11.44 3.45 6.56
N LEU A 82 10.91 2.98 7.65
CA LEU A 82 9.48 2.71 7.73
C LEU A 82 8.66 4.01 7.72
N HIS A 83 9.12 5.05 8.42
CA HIS A 83 8.52 6.38 8.37
C HIS A 83 8.61 6.99 6.97
N ALA A 84 9.77 6.87 6.32
CA ALA A 84 9.93 7.42 4.99
C ALA A 84 9.04 6.73 3.94
N TRP A 85 8.78 5.43 4.04
CA TRP A 85 7.83 4.74 3.19
C TRP A 85 6.38 5.17 3.44
N ARG A 86 6.01 5.43 4.71
CA ARG A 86 4.71 6.04 5.03
C ARG A 86 4.58 7.43 4.39
N ASP A 87 5.62 8.24 4.51
CA ASP A 87 5.64 9.60 3.94
C ASP A 87 5.63 9.59 2.40
N ASP A 88 6.25 8.58 1.77
CA ASP A 88 6.16 8.34 0.33
C ASP A 88 4.72 8.07 -0.10
N LEU A 89 3.96 7.29 0.69
CA LEU A 89 2.56 7.02 0.40
C LEU A 89 1.70 8.28 0.54
N LEU A 90 1.94 9.10 1.56
CA LEU A 90 1.27 10.41 1.70
C LEU A 90 1.58 11.33 0.51
N ALA A 91 2.84 11.38 0.07
CA ALA A 91 3.23 12.13 -1.13
C ALA A 91 2.58 11.58 -2.41
N ALA A 92 2.46 10.26 -2.54
CA ALA A 92 1.76 9.63 -3.66
C ALA A 92 0.26 9.97 -3.66
N ALA A 93 -0.38 10.00 -2.50
CA ALA A 93 -1.78 10.40 -2.36
C ALA A 93 -1.97 11.88 -2.75
N ALA A 94 -1.10 12.76 -2.27
CA ALA A 94 -1.10 14.17 -2.64
C ALA A 94 -0.90 14.35 -4.16
N TYR A 95 0.07 13.65 -4.75
CA TYR A 95 0.29 13.69 -6.20
C TYR A 95 -0.93 13.21 -6.98
N LEU A 96 -1.53 12.07 -6.60
CA LEU A 96 -2.69 11.53 -7.33
C LEU A 96 -3.89 12.49 -7.28
N ARG A 97 -4.06 13.25 -6.20
CA ARG A 97 -5.08 14.30 -6.09
C ARG A 97 -4.86 15.46 -7.08
N THR A 98 -3.62 15.72 -7.51
CA THR A 98 -3.33 16.77 -8.54
C THR A 98 -3.57 16.30 -9.96
N VAL A 99 -3.78 15.01 -10.18
CA VAL A 99 -4.03 14.47 -11.52
C VAL A 99 -5.42 14.89 -11.99
N GLU A 100 -5.48 15.51 -13.15
CA GLU A 100 -6.74 15.99 -13.72
C GLU A 100 -7.78 14.87 -13.83
N GLY A 101 -9.00 15.16 -13.40
CA GLY A 101 -10.12 14.22 -13.42
C GLY A 101 -10.16 13.25 -12.24
N VAL A 102 -9.24 13.33 -11.27
CA VAL A 102 -9.32 12.52 -10.06
C VAL A 102 -10.20 13.17 -9.00
N HIS A 103 -11.14 12.38 -8.46
CA HIS A 103 -11.94 12.78 -7.29
C HIS A 103 -11.80 11.74 -6.18
N GLY A 104 -11.25 12.14 -5.05
CA GLY A 104 -10.99 11.25 -3.91
C GLY A 104 -9.93 10.19 -4.22
N VAL A 105 -9.23 9.77 -3.19
CA VAL A 105 -8.16 8.79 -3.29
C VAL A 105 -8.40 7.65 -2.31
N TRP A 106 -8.22 6.42 -2.78
CA TRP A 106 -8.20 5.19 -1.98
C TRP A 106 -6.80 4.56 -2.05
N ALA A 107 -6.43 3.79 -1.05
CA ALA A 107 -5.15 3.10 -1.01
C ALA A 107 -5.36 1.59 -0.88
N ALA A 108 -4.66 0.81 -1.70
CA ALA A 108 -4.62 -0.65 -1.65
C ALA A 108 -3.16 -1.10 -1.50
N GLY A 109 -2.85 -1.87 -0.46
CA GLY A 109 -1.48 -2.28 -0.19
C GLY A 109 -1.36 -3.77 0.11
N TYR A 110 -0.19 -4.32 -0.23
CA TYR A 110 0.15 -5.72 0.00
C TYR A 110 1.28 -5.83 1.04
N GLY A 111 1.16 -6.74 1.99
CA GLY A 111 2.13 -6.91 3.07
C GLY A 111 2.37 -5.59 3.82
N THR A 112 3.64 -5.19 3.95
CA THR A 112 4.04 -3.90 4.54
C THR A 112 3.32 -2.71 3.92
N GLY A 113 3.10 -2.71 2.59
CA GLY A 113 2.37 -1.64 1.90
C GLY A 113 0.94 -1.48 2.38
N GLY A 114 0.27 -2.56 2.80
CA GLY A 114 -1.07 -2.49 3.38
C GLY A 114 -1.08 -1.87 4.77
N SER A 115 -0.13 -2.24 5.63
CA SER A 115 0.02 -1.63 6.96
C SER A 115 0.34 -0.13 6.84
N LEU A 116 1.18 0.25 5.87
CA LEU A 116 1.49 1.66 5.59
C LEU A 116 0.29 2.40 4.99
N SER A 117 -0.55 1.75 4.18
CA SER A 117 -1.80 2.33 3.66
C SER A 117 -2.75 2.70 4.80
N ILE A 118 -2.87 1.81 5.79
CA ILE A 118 -3.63 2.07 7.01
C ILE A 118 -3.04 3.24 7.79
N ALA A 119 -1.71 3.22 8.01
CA ALA A 119 -1.02 4.28 8.77
C ALA A 119 -1.14 5.65 8.08
N ALA A 120 -1.00 5.70 6.76
CA ALA A 120 -1.16 6.94 6.00
C ALA A 120 -2.61 7.44 6.02
N ALA A 121 -3.60 6.55 5.87
CA ALA A 121 -5.02 6.94 5.95
C ALA A 121 -5.42 7.44 7.34
N ALA A 122 -4.77 6.97 8.40
CA ALA A 122 -4.97 7.50 9.75
C ALA A 122 -4.46 8.95 9.90
N LEU A 123 -3.42 9.33 9.15
CA LEU A 123 -2.82 10.67 9.14
C LEU A 123 -3.48 11.61 8.12
N ASP A 124 -4.00 11.05 7.03
CA ASP A 124 -4.63 11.80 5.95
C ASP A 124 -6.11 11.40 5.80
N PRO A 125 -7.05 12.18 6.35
CA PRO A 125 -8.48 11.88 6.27
C PRO A 125 -9.04 11.99 4.83
N GLU A 126 -8.31 12.57 3.89
CA GLU A 126 -8.71 12.62 2.48
C GLU A 126 -8.46 11.31 1.73
N ILE A 127 -7.73 10.35 2.32
CA ILE A 127 -7.72 8.96 1.85
C ILE A 127 -9.05 8.33 2.25
N ARG A 128 -9.93 8.11 1.30
CA ARG A 128 -11.34 7.79 1.49
C ARG A 128 -11.61 6.35 1.91
N GLY A 129 -10.65 5.46 1.75
CA GLY A 129 -10.75 4.07 2.18
C GLY A 129 -9.46 3.29 1.91
N VAL A 130 -9.32 2.14 2.54
CA VAL A 130 -8.12 1.30 2.45
C VAL A 130 -8.45 -0.15 2.15
N ALA A 131 -7.58 -0.82 1.38
CA ALA A 131 -7.56 -2.27 1.24
C ALA A 131 -6.18 -2.80 1.65
N ALA A 132 -6.11 -3.61 2.69
CA ALA A 132 -4.88 -4.20 3.19
C ALA A 132 -4.88 -5.72 2.99
N MET A 133 -3.90 -6.24 2.25
CA MET A 133 -3.84 -7.63 1.79
C MET A 133 -2.57 -8.32 2.30
N GLY A 134 -2.71 -9.37 3.12
CA GLY A 134 -1.59 -10.08 3.73
C GLY A 134 -0.71 -9.16 4.59
N SER A 135 -1.33 -8.24 5.33
CA SER A 135 -0.65 -7.14 6.00
C SER A 135 -0.46 -7.39 7.48
N PRO A 136 0.76 -7.15 8.03
CA PRO A 136 0.99 -7.27 9.46
C PRO A 136 0.26 -6.20 10.26
N ALA A 137 -0.20 -6.54 11.46
CA ALA A 137 -0.87 -5.63 12.39
C ALA A 137 0.12 -4.63 13.02
N ASP A 138 1.37 -5.04 13.16
CA ASP A 138 2.49 -4.23 13.61
C ASP A 138 3.82 -4.78 13.06
N PHE A 139 4.93 -4.23 13.50
CA PHE A 139 6.28 -4.60 13.09
C PHE A 139 7.16 -5.01 14.28
N ASP A 140 6.56 -5.60 15.32
CA ASP A 140 7.27 -5.95 16.55
C ASP A 140 8.41 -6.96 16.29
N ASP A 141 8.26 -7.91 15.36
CA ASP A 141 9.33 -8.82 14.97
C ASP A 141 10.54 -8.09 14.38
N TRP A 142 10.30 -7.11 13.51
CA TRP A 142 11.37 -6.26 12.98
C TRP A 142 12.00 -5.40 14.06
N ALA A 143 11.17 -4.82 14.94
CA ALA A 143 11.62 -3.99 16.05
C ALA A 143 12.44 -4.75 17.09
N ASN A 144 12.20 -6.04 17.24
CA ASN A 144 12.99 -6.92 18.10
C ASN A 144 14.31 -7.36 17.45
N HIS A 145 14.39 -7.34 16.11
CA HIS A 145 15.55 -7.76 15.34
C HIS A 145 16.01 -6.70 14.31
N PRO A 146 16.20 -5.41 14.69
CA PRO A 146 16.43 -4.33 13.73
C PRO A 146 17.73 -4.47 12.94
N ARG A 147 18.77 -5.11 13.50
CA ARG A 147 20.02 -5.40 12.76
C ARG A 147 19.79 -6.41 11.64
N LEU A 148 18.94 -7.40 11.86
CA LEU A 148 18.59 -8.39 10.85
C LEU A 148 17.75 -7.74 9.74
N LEU A 149 16.80 -6.86 10.08
CA LEU A 149 16.06 -6.08 9.11
C LEU A 149 16.98 -5.20 8.26
N LEU A 150 17.94 -4.50 8.87
CA LEU A 150 18.92 -3.68 8.14
C LEU A 150 19.74 -4.51 7.17
N GLN A 151 20.21 -5.68 7.62
CA GLN A 151 20.96 -6.60 6.77
C GLN A 151 20.11 -7.08 5.58
N HIS A 152 18.84 -7.42 5.83
CA HIS A 152 17.93 -7.85 4.78
C HIS A 152 17.61 -6.71 3.80
N ALA A 153 17.37 -5.50 4.30
CA ALA A 153 17.11 -4.31 3.47
C ALA A 153 18.30 -3.96 2.55
N ARG A 154 19.54 -4.16 3.02
CA ARG A 154 20.76 -4.03 2.20
C ARG A 154 20.88 -5.14 1.16
N ALA A 155 20.60 -6.37 1.55
CA ALA A 155 20.66 -7.53 0.66
C ALA A 155 19.60 -7.47 -0.46
N THR A 156 18.42 -6.93 -0.17
CA THR A 156 17.37 -6.70 -1.18
C THR A 156 17.60 -5.43 -2.01
N GLY A 157 18.59 -4.60 -1.68
CA GLY A 157 18.94 -3.39 -2.41
C GLY A 157 18.00 -2.20 -2.17
N ILE A 158 17.14 -2.23 -1.14
CA ILE A 158 16.31 -1.07 -0.76
C ILE A 158 17.04 -0.10 0.19
N ILE A 159 18.16 -0.52 0.76
CA ILE A 159 19.18 0.36 1.35
C ILE A 159 20.43 0.21 0.52
N ARG A 160 20.75 1.26 -0.24
CA ARG A 160 21.86 1.27 -1.22
C ARG A 160 23.08 2.00 -0.69
N SER A 161 22.88 2.98 0.19
CA SER A 161 23.98 3.74 0.78
C SER A 161 24.62 2.98 1.93
N ALA A 162 25.95 2.83 1.89
CA ALA A 162 26.70 2.20 2.98
C ALA A 162 26.63 3.02 4.29
N SER A 163 26.47 4.35 4.18
CA SER A 163 26.36 5.26 5.33
C SER A 163 24.94 5.38 5.91
N PHE A 164 23.94 4.74 5.28
CA PHE A 164 22.55 4.77 5.80
C PHE A 164 22.27 3.51 6.62
N PRO A 165 21.55 3.61 7.76
CA PRO A 165 21.12 4.86 8.40
C PRO A 165 22.30 5.59 9.06
N SER A 166 22.24 6.93 9.10
CA SER A 166 23.25 7.76 9.79
C SER A 166 23.18 7.60 11.31
N ASN A 167 21.98 7.33 11.85
CA ASN A 167 21.74 6.97 13.24
C ASN A 167 20.90 5.68 13.28
N PHE A 168 21.54 4.58 13.66
CA PHE A 168 20.89 3.27 13.72
C PHE A 168 19.80 3.20 14.80
N ASP A 169 20.01 3.80 15.96
CA ASP A 169 19.06 3.70 17.07
C ASP A 169 17.76 4.47 16.77
N GLU A 170 17.86 5.63 16.13
CA GLU A 170 16.68 6.36 15.65
C GLU A 170 15.94 5.59 14.58
N TRP A 171 16.65 5.06 13.57
CA TRP A 171 16.05 4.23 12.52
C TRP A 171 15.36 2.99 13.09
N ALA A 172 15.97 2.32 14.07
CA ALA A 172 15.38 1.15 14.72
C ALA A 172 14.15 1.50 15.56
N LYS A 173 14.13 2.70 16.17
CA LYS A 173 12.97 3.18 16.95
C LYS A 173 11.74 3.40 16.08
N GLU A 174 11.90 3.95 14.87
CA GLU A 174 10.79 4.19 13.93
C GLU A 174 9.93 2.94 13.65
N ILE A 175 10.54 1.74 13.73
CA ILE A 175 9.86 0.48 13.45
C ILE A 175 8.70 0.25 14.44
N ARG A 176 8.86 0.68 15.70
CA ARG A 176 7.83 0.55 16.74
C ARG A 176 6.71 1.58 16.63
N ASP A 177 6.96 2.69 15.93
CA ASP A 177 6.01 3.79 15.84
C ASP A 177 4.89 3.50 14.83
N VAL A 178 5.12 2.63 13.86
CA VAL A 178 4.14 2.25 12.83
C VAL A 178 3.37 1.00 13.29
N ARG A 179 2.19 1.21 13.83
CA ARG A 179 1.29 0.15 14.30
C ARG A 179 -0.05 0.23 13.57
N ALA A 180 -0.23 -0.61 12.56
CA ALA A 180 -1.44 -0.61 11.75
C ALA A 180 -2.70 -0.89 12.60
N VAL A 181 -2.59 -1.77 13.61
CA VAL A 181 -3.69 -2.11 14.52
C VAL A 181 -4.16 -0.90 15.37
N THR A 182 -3.26 0.03 15.68
CA THR A 182 -3.63 1.26 16.38
C THR A 182 -4.18 2.28 15.40
N ALA A 183 -3.51 2.44 14.27
CA ALA A 183 -3.84 3.42 13.23
C ALA A 183 -5.22 3.17 12.61
N ILE A 184 -5.60 1.92 12.39
CA ILE A 184 -6.86 1.57 11.70
C ILE A 184 -8.12 2.04 12.45
N ARG A 185 -8.02 2.22 13.76
CA ARG A 185 -9.10 2.80 14.57
C ARG A 185 -9.47 4.22 14.15
N SER A 186 -8.49 4.99 13.70
CA SER A 186 -8.68 6.35 13.19
C SER A 186 -9.12 6.37 11.72
N VAL A 187 -9.06 5.24 11.03
CA VAL A 187 -9.62 5.10 9.68
C VAL A 187 -11.14 4.96 9.74
N ALA A 188 -11.68 4.27 10.74
CA ALA A 188 -13.12 4.12 10.91
C ALA A 188 -13.81 5.51 11.04
N PRO A 189 -15.01 5.70 10.47
CA PRO A 189 -15.85 4.71 9.76
C PRO A 189 -15.59 4.60 8.25
N ARG A 190 -14.48 5.15 7.73
CA ARG A 190 -14.13 5.04 6.30
C ARG A 190 -13.99 3.57 5.89
N PRO A 191 -14.38 3.19 4.65
CA PRO A 191 -14.36 1.81 4.21
C PRO A 191 -12.98 1.18 4.33
N ALA A 192 -12.89 -0.03 4.90
CA ALA A 192 -11.69 -0.83 4.96
C ALA A 192 -11.97 -2.26 4.48
N LEU A 193 -11.13 -2.77 3.57
CA LEU A 193 -11.05 -4.18 3.21
C LEU A 193 -9.79 -4.77 3.85
N ILE A 194 -9.95 -5.78 4.68
CA ILE A 194 -8.85 -6.55 5.24
C ILE A 194 -8.91 -7.96 4.63
N MET A 195 -7.89 -8.34 3.87
CA MET A 195 -7.86 -9.63 3.18
C MET A 195 -6.59 -10.40 3.50
N HIS A 196 -6.72 -11.71 3.75
CA HIS A 196 -5.59 -12.56 4.10
C HIS A 196 -5.74 -13.97 3.54
N GLY A 197 -4.61 -14.63 3.27
CA GLY A 197 -4.60 -16.05 2.92
C GLY A 197 -4.59 -16.92 4.18
N SER A 198 -5.35 -18.00 4.21
CA SER A 198 -5.36 -18.88 5.39
C SER A 198 -4.05 -19.66 5.57
N GLU A 199 -3.27 -19.82 4.50
CA GLU A 199 -1.96 -20.49 4.47
C GLU A 199 -0.80 -19.50 4.25
N ASP A 200 -0.96 -18.25 4.71
CA ASP A 200 0.11 -17.26 4.69
C ASP A 200 1.20 -17.67 5.70
N ASP A 201 2.38 -18.01 5.19
CA ASP A 201 3.55 -18.45 5.96
C ASP A 201 4.49 -17.31 6.37
N THR A 202 4.16 -16.08 5.95
CA THR A 202 4.96 -14.89 6.16
C THR A 202 4.34 -13.96 7.22
N VAL A 203 3.03 -13.75 7.13
CA VAL A 203 2.27 -12.94 8.07
C VAL A 203 1.13 -13.80 8.64
N PRO A 204 1.00 -13.90 9.98
CA PRO A 204 -0.06 -14.69 10.59
C PRO A 204 -1.46 -14.21 10.18
N VAL A 205 -2.34 -15.11 9.77
CA VAL A 205 -3.74 -14.79 9.44
C VAL A 205 -4.48 -14.11 10.62
N PHE A 206 -3.99 -14.29 11.83
CA PHE A 206 -4.48 -13.64 13.03
C PHE A 206 -4.41 -12.12 12.94
N ASP A 207 -3.39 -11.57 12.29
CA ASP A 207 -3.22 -10.13 12.10
C ASP A 207 -4.40 -9.49 11.36
N ALA A 208 -4.93 -10.18 10.35
CA ALA A 208 -6.11 -9.70 9.63
C ALA A 208 -7.34 -9.59 10.54
N ARG A 209 -7.52 -10.54 11.45
CA ARG A 209 -8.63 -10.52 12.43
C ARG A 209 -8.48 -9.37 13.40
N VAL A 210 -7.26 -9.18 13.92
CA VAL A 210 -6.94 -8.09 14.85
C VAL A 210 -7.16 -6.71 14.19
N LEU A 211 -6.76 -6.56 12.92
CA LEU A 211 -7.01 -5.33 12.16
C LEU A 211 -8.51 -5.09 11.94
N ALA A 212 -9.26 -6.12 11.54
CA ALA A 212 -10.70 -6.00 11.31
C ALA A 212 -11.47 -5.67 12.60
N ASP A 213 -11.12 -6.33 13.70
CA ASP A 213 -11.71 -6.08 15.02
C ASP A 213 -11.41 -4.66 15.51
N ALA A 214 -10.18 -4.18 15.31
CA ALA A 214 -9.76 -2.84 15.69
C ALA A 214 -10.48 -1.74 14.89
N HIS A 215 -10.81 -1.99 13.62
CA HIS A 215 -11.63 -1.09 12.80
C HIS A 215 -13.11 -1.11 13.19
N GLY A 216 -13.64 -2.27 13.56
CA GLY A 216 -15.02 -2.48 14.03
C GLY A 216 -16.07 -2.62 12.93
N SER A 217 -15.78 -2.24 11.68
CA SER A 217 -16.70 -2.36 10.52
C SER A 217 -16.00 -2.70 9.21
N ALA A 218 -14.75 -3.18 9.26
CA ALA A 218 -14.01 -3.60 8.08
C ALA A 218 -14.65 -4.82 7.39
N ASP A 219 -14.55 -4.87 6.07
CA ASP A 219 -14.88 -6.07 5.27
C ASP A 219 -13.70 -7.06 5.39
N LEU A 220 -13.82 -8.06 6.27
CA LEU A 220 -12.81 -9.10 6.45
C LEU A 220 -13.01 -10.24 5.46
N ARG A 221 -11.96 -10.60 4.71
CA ARG A 221 -11.95 -11.72 3.76
C ARG A 221 -10.75 -12.62 3.98
N ILE A 222 -10.99 -13.86 4.35
CA ILE A 222 -9.98 -14.89 4.39
C ILE A 222 -10.10 -15.74 3.13
N ILE A 223 -9.01 -15.81 2.37
CA ILE A 223 -8.91 -16.65 1.17
C ILE A 223 -8.42 -18.03 1.60
N GLU A 224 -9.32 -18.98 1.62
CA GLU A 224 -9.02 -20.35 2.04
C GLU A 224 -7.98 -21.01 1.12
N GLY A 225 -6.92 -21.60 1.69
CA GLY A 225 -5.77 -22.12 0.96
C GLY A 225 -4.92 -21.03 0.27
N GLY A 226 -5.19 -19.74 0.53
CA GLY A 226 -4.42 -18.65 -0.03
C GLY A 226 -3.09 -18.46 0.70
N ALA A 227 -2.00 -18.27 -0.06
CA ALA A 227 -0.67 -17.94 0.46
C ALA A 227 -0.47 -16.41 0.58
N HIS A 228 0.73 -15.98 1.04
CA HIS A 228 1.07 -14.56 1.23
C HIS A 228 0.86 -13.69 -0.03
N GLN A 229 1.15 -14.22 -1.22
CA GLN A 229 1.13 -13.46 -2.47
C GLN A 229 -0.27 -13.34 -3.10
N LEU A 230 -1.20 -12.73 -2.38
CA LEU A 230 -2.61 -12.59 -2.79
C LEU A 230 -2.81 -11.87 -4.15
N ARG A 231 -1.84 -11.07 -4.61
CA ARG A 231 -1.90 -10.42 -5.93
C ARG A 231 -1.92 -11.41 -7.11
N HIS A 232 -1.48 -12.64 -6.87
CA HIS A 232 -1.46 -13.73 -7.86
C HIS A 232 -2.62 -14.71 -7.68
N ASP A 233 -3.43 -14.57 -6.62
CA ASP A 233 -4.63 -15.39 -6.42
C ASP A 233 -5.83 -14.72 -7.10
N PRO A 234 -6.42 -15.34 -8.13
CA PRO A 234 -7.55 -14.76 -8.86
C PRO A 234 -8.77 -14.50 -7.99
N ARG A 235 -8.95 -15.27 -6.90
CA ARG A 235 -10.05 -15.08 -5.94
C ARG A 235 -9.83 -13.80 -5.13
N ALA A 236 -8.59 -13.56 -4.68
CA ALA A 236 -8.23 -12.34 -3.97
C ALA A 236 -8.38 -11.10 -4.87
N VAL A 237 -7.92 -11.21 -6.12
CA VAL A 237 -8.12 -10.14 -7.12
C VAL A 237 -9.60 -9.86 -7.34
N ALA A 238 -10.45 -10.88 -7.50
CA ALA A 238 -11.89 -10.69 -7.67
C ALA A 238 -12.55 -10.00 -6.46
N VAL A 239 -12.12 -10.34 -5.23
CA VAL A 239 -12.60 -9.68 -3.99
C VAL A 239 -12.21 -8.19 -4.00
N LEU A 240 -10.95 -7.86 -4.34
CA LEU A 240 -10.50 -6.48 -4.44
C LEU A 240 -11.32 -5.70 -5.47
N LEU A 241 -11.50 -6.26 -6.68
CA LEU A 241 -12.28 -5.61 -7.75
C LEU A 241 -13.73 -5.37 -7.31
N GLY A 242 -14.37 -6.33 -6.67
CA GLY A 242 -15.72 -6.17 -6.14
C GLY A 242 -15.82 -5.12 -5.04
N TRP A 243 -14.79 -4.99 -4.19
CA TRP A 243 -14.73 -3.93 -3.20
C TRP A 243 -14.58 -2.56 -3.85
N LEU A 244 -13.67 -2.41 -4.83
CA LEU A 244 -13.47 -1.16 -5.58
C LEU A 244 -14.75 -0.72 -6.32
N ASP A 245 -15.50 -1.66 -6.90
CA ASP A 245 -16.77 -1.33 -7.57
C ASP A 245 -17.78 -0.73 -6.59
N ARG A 246 -17.91 -1.30 -5.39
CA ARG A 246 -18.76 -0.74 -4.32
C ARG A 246 -18.31 0.67 -3.91
N GLN A 247 -16.98 0.89 -3.79
CA GLN A 247 -16.46 2.22 -3.43
C GLN A 247 -16.75 3.26 -4.52
N ARG A 248 -16.59 2.88 -5.79
CA ARG A 248 -16.90 3.75 -6.92
C ARG A 248 -18.39 4.12 -6.96
N ALA A 249 -19.26 3.13 -6.75
CA ALA A 249 -20.71 3.37 -6.72
C ALA A 249 -21.13 4.31 -5.57
N ALA A 250 -20.56 4.11 -4.37
CA ALA A 250 -20.81 4.98 -3.22
C ALA A 250 -20.34 6.42 -3.48
N ALA A 251 -19.13 6.60 -4.00
CA ALA A 251 -18.58 7.91 -4.34
C ALA A 251 -19.40 8.63 -5.44
N ALA A 252 -19.96 7.90 -6.39
CA ALA A 252 -20.84 8.45 -7.41
C ALA A 252 -22.18 8.92 -6.81
N ALA A 253 -22.76 8.16 -5.88
CA ALA A 253 -23.99 8.51 -5.18
C ALA A 253 -23.82 9.77 -4.32
N GLU A 254 -22.71 9.91 -3.58
CA GLU A 254 -22.39 11.10 -2.78
C GLU A 254 -22.29 12.40 -3.62
N ARG A 255 -21.89 12.28 -4.88
CA ARG A 255 -21.76 13.44 -5.79
C ARG A 255 -23.06 13.84 -6.48
N ALA A 256 -24.03 12.94 -6.52
CA ALA A 256 -25.32 13.16 -7.16
C ALA A 256 -26.37 13.74 -6.20
N GLY A 257 -26.16 13.63 -4.89
CA GLY A 257 -27.02 14.16 -3.83
C GLY A 257 -26.51 15.49 -3.30
#